data_ca3d66dc255922182d9f07806ab281bc
#
_entry.id   ca3d66dc255922182d9f07806ab281bc
#
_cell.length_a   1.000
_cell.length_b   1.000
_cell.length_c   1.000
_cell.angle_alpha   90.00
_cell.angle_beta   90.00
_cell.angle_gamma   90.00
#
_symmetry.space_group_name_H-M   'P 1'
#
loop_
_entity.id
_entity.type
_entity.pdbx_description
1 polymer ?
#
loop_
_entity_poly.entity_id
_entity_poly.type
_entity_poly.pdbx_seq_one_letter_code
_entity_poly.pdbx_strand_id
1 'polypeptide(L)'
;MNTWLKAQAGGHKIANKSLLLIDDEADNASINTKKDKDLDPTAINKGIRTLIGQFNRSAYVGYTATPFANIFIAQDESDLFPRDFIINLPAPTNYIGPEKVFGTSMDVEEEEDLLPIVVPISDYLTFIPEGHKKNDPKPTFADIPESLKTAIKSFILTCAIRLARGQENKHNSMLIHVSRYQLWQNEIKELVAQQFSYYKQEIEANDPSVPVSYTHLTLPTKRI
;
A
#
# COMPACT_ATOMS: atom_id res chain seq x y z
N MET A 1 16.71 -7.96 -22.90
CA MET A 1 17.52 -6.72 -22.96
C MET A 1 19.01 -7.00 -22.80
N ASN A 2 19.46 -7.61 -21.71
CA ASN A 2 20.91 -7.89 -21.49
C ASN A 2 21.59 -8.67 -22.61
N THR A 3 20.96 -9.72 -23.13
CA THR A 3 21.50 -10.55 -24.21
C THR A 3 21.64 -9.74 -25.50
N TRP A 4 20.66 -8.91 -25.81
CA TRP A 4 20.70 -8.05 -27.01
C TRP A 4 21.80 -7.01 -26.91
N LEU A 5 21.96 -6.33 -25.76
CA LEU A 5 23.04 -5.36 -25.54
C LEU A 5 24.41 -6.00 -25.66
N LYS A 6 24.63 -7.19 -25.11
CA LYS A 6 25.89 -7.93 -25.25
C LYS A 6 26.19 -8.26 -26.69
N ALA A 7 25.19 -8.67 -27.48
CA ALA A 7 25.36 -8.96 -28.89
C ALA A 7 25.74 -7.71 -29.68
N GLN A 8 25.08 -6.57 -29.42
CA GLN A 8 25.40 -5.28 -30.06
C GLN A 8 26.80 -4.76 -29.71
N ALA A 9 27.26 -5.04 -28.50
CA ALA A 9 28.61 -4.63 -28.04
C ALA A 9 29.75 -5.60 -28.46
N GLY A 10 29.43 -6.66 -29.24
CA GLY A 10 30.41 -7.65 -29.62
C GLY A 10 31.07 -8.39 -28.46
N GLY A 11 30.39 -8.49 -27.34
CA GLY A 11 30.92 -9.11 -26.12
C GLY A 11 31.77 -8.20 -25.22
N HIS A 12 32.05 -6.97 -25.66
CA HIS A 12 32.81 -5.98 -24.88
C HIS A 12 31.89 -5.07 -24.07
N LYS A 13 32.49 -4.32 -23.14
CA LYS A 13 31.74 -3.26 -22.44
C LYS A 13 31.45 -2.09 -23.38
N ILE A 14 30.30 -1.47 -23.21
CA ILE A 14 29.88 -0.31 -23.98
C ILE A 14 30.63 0.93 -23.44
N ALA A 15 31.58 1.42 -24.19
CA ALA A 15 32.46 2.51 -23.79
C ALA A 15 31.93 3.90 -24.17
N ASN A 16 31.19 3.98 -25.29
CA ASN A 16 30.82 5.26 -25.91
C ASN A 16 29.50 5.85 -25.41
N LYS A 17 28.83 5.16 -24.50
CA LYS A 17 27.56 5.58 -23.91
C LYS A 17 27.56 5.38 -22.40
N SER A 18 26.85 6.25 -21.70
CA SER A 18 26.61 6.11 -20.26
C SER A 18 25.21 5.55 -20.03
N LEU A 19 25.04 4.79 -18.96
CA LEU A 19 23.77 4.29 -18.49
C LEU A 19 23.35 5.03 -17.24
N LEU A 20 22.15 5.58 -17.23
CA LEU A 20 21.41 5.92 -16.01
C LEU A 20 20.27 4.92 -15.88
N LEU A 21 20.27 4.15 -14.82
CA LEU A 21 19.19 3.24 -14.46
C LEU A 21 18.42 3.83 -13.28
N ILE A 22 17.16 4.11 -13.50
CA ILE A 22 16.23 4.56 -12.46
C ILE A 22 15.33 3.37 -12.13
N ASP A 23 15.27 3.02 -10.86
CA ASP A 23 14.51 1.90 -10.31
C ASP A 23 13.47 2.42 -9.35
N ASP A 24 12.20 2.32 -9.73
CA ASP A 24 11.08 2.70 -8.91
C ASP A 24 10.65 1.51 -8.04
N GLU A 25 10.27 1.75 -6.79
CA GLU A 25 10.01 0.70 -5.79
C GLU A 25 11.25 -0.19 -5.55
N ALA A 26 12.42 0.44 -5.42
CA ALA A 26 13.71 -0.24 -5.30
C ALA A 26 13.86 -1.12 -4.06
N ASP A 27 12.97 -1.01 -3.08
CA ASP A 27 12.88 -1.86 -1.90
C ASP A 27 12.16 -3.20 -2.13
N ASN A 28 11.55 -3.38 -3.30
CA ASN A 28 10.75 -4.57 -3.61
C ASN A 28 11.54 -5.64 -4.37
N ALA A 29 11.46 -5.64 -5.70
CA ALA A 29 11.97 -6.74 -6.53
C ALA A 29 13.48 -6.69 -6.78
N SER A 30 14.08 -5.51 -6.61
CA SER A 30 15.49 -5.26 -6.90
C SER A 30 16.43 -5.78 -5.80
N ILE A 31 15.90 -5.96 -4.60
CA ILE A 31 16.66 -6.45 -3.45
C ILE A 31 16.91 -7.96 -3.57
N ASN A 32 18.12 -8.37 -3.21
CA ASN A 32 18.39 -9.77 -3.04
C ASN A 32 17.84 -10.29 -1.72
N THR A 33 16.69 -10.94 -1.75
CA THR A 33 16.01 -11.50 -0.56
C THR A 33 16.55 -12.85 -0.11
N LYS A 34 17.56 -13.40 -0.78
CA LYS A 34 18.15 -14.67 -0.40
C LYS A 34 19.03 -14.50 0.85
N LYS A 35 18.77 -15.31 1.86
CA LYS A 35 19.46 -15.25 3.16
C LYS A 35 20.90 -15.78 3.11
N ASP A 36 21.17 -16.66 2.16
CA ASP A 36 22.48 -17.30 2.01
C ASP A 36 23.26 -16.57 0.92
N LYS A 37 24.46 -16.06 1.25
CA LYS A 37 25.33 -15.33 0.32
C LYS A 37 25.89 -16.22 -0.80
N ASP A 38 25.90 -17.52 -0.58
CA ASP A 38 26.38 -18.51 -1.55
C ASP A 38 25.33 -18.85 -2.61
N LEU A 39 24.08 -18.41 -2.43
CA LEU A 39 23.01 -18.58 -3.42
C LEU A 39 23.04 -17.46 -4.46
N ASP A 40 22.84 -17.85 -5.71
CA ASP A 40 22.62 -16.88 -6.81
C ASP A 40 21.60 -15.80 -6.41
N PRO A 41 21.86 -14.51 -6.66
CA PRO A 41 20.91 -13.43 -6.40
C PRO A 41 19.56 -13.67 -7.09
N THR A 42 18.53 -12.95 -6.66
CA THR A 42 17.24 -13.00 -7.35
C THR A 42 17.41 -12.63 -8.84
N ALA A 43 16.60 -13.17 -9.71
CA ALA A 43 16.75 -12.97 -11.16
C ALA A 43 16.72 -11.49 -11.56
N ILE A 44 15.94 -10.66 -10.88
CA ILE A 44 15.84 -9.21 -11.12
C ILE A 44 17.12 -8.51 -10.66
N ASN A 45 17.57 -8.73 -9.43
CA ASN A 45 18.81 -8.17 -8.91
C ASN A 45 20.00 -8.52 -9.81
N LYS A 46 20.15 -9.81 -10.16
CA LYS A 46 21.19 -10.28 -11.09
C LYS A 46 21.09 -9.61 -12.47
N GLY A 47 19.86 -9.42 -12.97
CA GLY A 47 19.59 -8.74 -14.23
C GLY A 47 20.02 -7.28 -14.23
N ILE A 48 19.71 -6.53 -13.16
CA ILE A 48 20.09 -5.13 -12.97
C ILE A 48 21.61 -5.01 -12.89
N ARG A 49 22.25 -5.79 -12.04
CA ARG A 49 23.73 -5.80 -11.89
C ARG A 49 24.44 -6.14 -13.19
N THR A 50 23.92 -7.12 -13.92
CA THR A 50 24.44 -7.48 -15.24
C THR A 50 24.31 -6.32 -16.22
N LEU A 51 23.19 -5.59 -16.21
CA LEU A 51 22.96 -4.45 -17.08
C LEU A 51 23.94 -3.32 -16.78
N ILE A 52 24.07 -2.95 -15.51
CA ILE A 52 25.03 -1.92 -15.06
C ILE A 52 26.45 -2.28 -15.47
N GLY A 53 26.84 -3.53 -15.29
CA GLY A 53 28.16 -4.03 -15.61
C GLY A 53 28.52 -4.05 -17.14
N GLN A 54 27.54 -3.88 -18.02
CA GLN A 54 27.76 -3.81 -19.46
C GLN A 54 28.30 -2.44 -19.93
N PHE A 55 28.24 -1.42 -19.10
CA PHE A 55 28.68 -0.07 -19.46
C PHE A 55 29.95 0.30 -18.69
N ASN A 56 30.83 1.08 -19.35
CA ASN A 56 31.99 1.64 -18.67
C ASN A 56 31.61 2.75 -17.67
N ARG A 57 30.52 3.44 -17.98
CA ARG A 57 29.97 4.49 -17.11
C ARG A 57 28.49 4.21 -16.85
N SER A 58 28.17 3.98 -15.60
CA SER A 58 26.79 3.72 -15.21
C SER A 58 26.50 4.37 -13.86
N ALA A 59 25.26 4.80 -13.71
CA ALA A 59 24.69 5.24 -12.43
C ALA A 59 23.39 4.47 -12.19
N TYR A 60 23.16 4.12 -10.94
CA TYR A 60 21.93 3.49 -10.45
C TYR A 60 21.31 4.42 -9.42
N VAL A 61 20.04 4.72 -9.58
CA VAL A 61 19.25 5.53 -8.65
C VAL A 61 17.98 4.78 -8.31
N GLY A 62 17.85 4.38 -7.04
CA GLY A 62 16.63 3.76 -6.51
C GLY A 62 15.71 4.81 -5.91
N TYR A 63 14.43 4.75 -6.25
CA TYR A 63 13.36 5.47 -5.57
C TYR A 63 12.56 4.51 -4.71
N THR A 64 12.29 4.87 -3.48
CA THR A 64 11.45 4.07 -2.56
C THR A 64 10.83 4.94 -1.48
N ALA A 65 9.63 4.59 -1.04
CA ALA A 65 8.99 5.16 0.14
C ALA A 65 9.44 4.47 1.44
N THR A 66 10.06 3.26 1.34
CA THR A 66 10.45 2.43 2.48
C THR A 66 11.90 1.97 2.36
N PRO A 67 12.91 2.87 2.58
CA PRO A 67 14.32 2.61 2.28
C PRO A 67 15.00 1.59 3.22
N PHE A 68 14.30 1.08 4.23
CA PHE A 68 14.90 0.20 5.24
C PHE A 68 15.58 -1.03 4.64
N ALA A 69 14.94 -1.67 3.67
CA ALA A 69 15.49 -2.85 3.04
C ALA A 69 16.77 -2.55 2.23
N ASN A 70 16.85 -1.35 1.63
CA ASN A 70 18.02 -0.91 0.87
C ASN A 70 19.22 -0.56 1.76
N ILE A 71 18.97 0.00 2.95
CA ILE A 71 20.02 0.34 3.93
C ILE A 71 20.69 -0.91 4.51
N PHE A 72 19.93 -2.01 4.63
CA PHE A 72 20.45 -3.28 5.15
C PHE A 72 21.08 -4.19 4.09
N ILE A 73 21.17 -3.77 2.82
CA ILE A 73 21.94 -4.47 1.81
C ILE A 73 23.42 -4.48 2.26
N ALA A 74 24.09 -5.62 2.08
CA ALA A 74 25.50 -5.71 2.38
C ALA A 74 26.31 -4.69 1.54
N GLN A 75 27.27 -4.02 2.17
CA GLN A 75 28.17 -3.05 1.52
C GLN A 75 29.20 -3.73 0.59
N ASP A 76 28.81 -4.80 -0.06
CA ASP A 76 29.61 -5.51 -1.01
C ASP A 76 29.57 -4.76 -2.35
N GLU A 77 30.73 -4.64 -3.01
CA GLU A 77 30.85 -4.02 -4.33
C GLU A 77 29.97 -4.69 -5.40
N SER A 78 29.52 -5.89 -5.13
CA SER A 78 28.73 -6.69 -6.04
C SER A 78 27.22 -6.45 -5.92
N ASP A 79 26.72 -5.76 -4.91
CA ASP A 79 25.28 -5.55 -4.71
C ASP A 79 24.84 -4.09 -4.93
N LEU A 80 23.52 -3.84 -4.88
CA LEU A 80 22.88 -2.56 -5.20
C LEU A 80 22.79 -1.64 -3.96
N PHE A 81 23.78 -1.71 -3.06
CA PHE A 81 23.85 -0.82 -1.91
C PHE A 81 24.01 0.65 -2.34
N PRO A 82 23.25 1.61 -1.78
CA PRO A 82 23.36 3.03 -2.09
C PRO A 82 24.65 3.63 -1.49
N ARG A 83 25.75 3.59 -2.23
CA ARG A 83 27.07 4.02 -1.73
C ARG A 83 27.28 5.51 -1.71
N ASP A 84 26.79 6.21 -2.74
CA ASP A 84 27.18 7.58 -2.97
C ASP A 84 26.29 8.56 -2.23
N PHE A 85 24.98 8.27 -2.11
CA PHE A 85 24.03 9.11 -1.41
C PHE A 85 22.76 8.37 -1.01
N ILE A 86 22.14 8.86 0.05
CA ILE A 86 20.75 8.62 0.43
C ILE A 86 20.15 10.01 0.67
N ILE A 87 19.10 10.35 -0.07
CA ILE A 87 18.43 11.64 0.02
C ILE A 87 17.01 11.41 0.52
N ASN A 88 16.67 11.98 1.65
CA ASN A 88 15.29 12.05 2.12
C ASN A 88 14.65 13.32 1.56
N LEU A 89 13.57 13.17 0.80
CA LEU A 89 12.81 14.29 0.27
C LEU A 89 11.90 14.84 1.37
N PRO A 90 11.91 16.16 1.65
CA PRO A 90 11.00 16.73 2.61
C PRO A 90 9.55 16.60 2.13
N ALA A 91 8.64 16.31 3.06
CA ALA A 91 7.22 16.25 2.74
C ALA A 91 6.70 17.61 2.29
N PRO A 92 5.89 17.71 1.22
CA PRO A 92 5.22 18.96 0.85
C PRO A 92 4.31 19.46 1.97
N THR A 93 4.15 20.78 2.10
CA THR A 93 3.36 21.40 3.17
C THR A 93 1.88 21.01 3.16
N ASN A 94 1.35 20.64 1.99
CA ASN A 94 -0.03 20.17 1.81
C ASN A 94 -0.17 18.64 1.86
N TYR A 95 0.89 17.91 2.20
CA TYR A 95 0.86 16.46 2.31
C TYR A 95 0.32 16.02 3.67
N ILE A 96 -0.65 15.12 3.65
CA ILE A 96 -1.15 14.43 4.83
C ILE A 96 -0.52 13.03 4.83
N GLY A 97 0.60 12.90 5.54
CA GLY A 97 1.36 11.66 5.62
C GLY A 97 1.15 10.94 6.96
N PRO A 98 1.93 9.86 7.18
CA PRO A 98 1.86 9.06 8.40
C PRO A 98 2.00 9.87 9.69
N GLU A 99 2.83 10.89 9.70
CA GLU A 99 3.03 11.77 10.85
C GLU A 99 1.72 12.43 11.32
N LYS A 100 0.93 12.97 10.38
CA LYS A 100 -0.37 13.59 10.68
C LYS A 100 -1.47 12.58 11.00
N VAL A 101 -1.32 11.33 10.54
CA VAL A 101 -2.32 10.27 10.71
C VAL A 101 -2.08 9.49 11.99
N PHE A 102 -0.84 9.11 12.26
CA PHE A 102 -0.47 8.22 13.35
C PHE A 102 0.33 8.89 14.48
N GLY A 103 0.81 10.11 14.26
CA GLY A 103 1.76 10.79 15.12
C GLY A 103 3.18 10.21 15.02
N THR A 104 4.12 10.93 15.58
CA THR A 104 5.46 10.41 15.83
C THR A 104 5.61 10.11 17.31
N SER A 105 6.27 9.03 17.66
CA SER A 105 6.44 8.60 19.06
C SER A 105 7.25 9.57 19.94
N MET A 106 7.77 10.65 19.38
CA MET A 106 8.53 11.67 20.10
C MET A 106 7.69 12.87 20.53
N ASP A 107 6.51 13.08 19.93
CA ASP A 107 5.70 14.30 20.09
C ASP A 107 4.34 14.03 20.76
N VAL A 108 4.20 12.92 21.49
CA VAL A 108 2.92 12.47 22.08
C VAL A 108 2.48 13.32 23.31
N GLU A 109 3.07 14.46 23.57
CA GLU A 109 2.57 15.37 24.61
C GLU A 109 1.32 16.18 24.16
N GLU A 110 1.00 16.20 22.86
CA GLU A 110 -0.17 16.90 22.33
C GLU A 110 -0.99 15.96 21.40
N GLU A 111 -1.83 15.11 21.99
CA GLU A 111 -2.86 14.33 21.24
C GLU A 111 -3.84 15.23 20.44
N GLU A 112 -3.80 16.53 20.65
CA GLU A 112 -4.73 17.49 20.05
C GLU A 112 -4.48 17.75 18.56
N ASP A 113 -3.30 17.45 18.04
CA ASP A 113 -2.94 17.70 16.63
C ASP A 113 -3.17 16.51 15.69
N LEU A 114 -3.51 15.34 16.22
CA LEU A 114 -3.79 14.17 15.41
C LEU A 114 -5.18 14.24 14.80
N LEU A 115 -5.28 13.97 13.50
CA LEU A 115 -6.57 13.79 12.85
C LEU A 115 -7.21 12.48 13.37
N PRO A 116 -8.44 12.52 13.92
CA PRO A 116 -9.10 11.33 14.47
C PRO A 116 -9.66 10.44 13.33
N ILE A 117 -8.81 10.03 12.42
CA ILE A 117 -9.17 9.28 11.22
C ILE A 117 -8.82 7.79 11.30
N VAL A 118 -8.12 7.38 12.36
CA VAL A 118 -7.78 5.98 12.61
C VAL A 118 -8.72 5.43 13.68
N VAL A 119 -9.46 4.38 13.33
CA VAL A 119 -10.35 3.68 14.25
C VAL A 119 -9.82 2.27 14.47
N PRO A 120 -9.30 1.94 15.66
CA PRO A 120 -8.90 0.58 16.00
C PRO A 120 -10.12 -0.34 16.00
N ILE A 121 -9.96 -1.55 15.43
CA ILE A 121 -11.00 -2.58 15.41
C ILE A 121 -10.49 -3.84 16.11
N SER A 122 -11.40 -4.58 16.76
CA SER A 122 -11.08 -5.81 17.50
C SER A 122 -11.89 -7.03 17.06
N ASP A 123 -12.94 -6.84 16.26
CA ASP A 123 -13.85 -7.90 15.84
C ASP A 123 -13.38 -8.68 14.59
N TYR A 124 -12.21 -8.36 14.07
CA TYR A 124 -11.68 -8.98 12.84
C TYR A 124 -11.28 -10.44 13.01
N LEU A 125 -10.87 -10.88 14.19
CA LEU A 125 -10.39 -12.24 14.45
C LEU A 125 -11.48 -13.31 14.28
N THR A 126 -12.75 -12.95 14.49
CA THR A 126 -13.89 -13.83 14.25
C THR A 126 -14.18 -13.99 12.75
N PHE A 127 -13.65 -13.10 11.94
CA PHE A 127 -13.88 -13.03 10.50
C PHE A 127 -12.66 -13.54 9.71
N ILE A 128 -11.46 -13.07 10.04
CA ILE A 128 -10.21 -13.50 9.41
C ILE A 128 -9.31 -14.14 10.47
N PRO A 129 -9.15 -15.47 10.47
CA PRO A 129 -8.26 -16.13 11.42
C PRO A 129 -6.84 -15.67 11.31
N GLU A 130 -6.18 -15.50 12.43
CA GLU A 130 -4.75 -15.18 12.46
C GLU A 130 -3.95 -16.29 11.78
N GLY A 131 -2.97 -15.90 10.97
CA GLY A 131 -2.10 -16.87 10.29
C GLY A 131 -2.72 -17.64 9.14
N HIS A 132 -3.94 -17.27 8.65
CA HIS A 132 -4.57 -17.91 7.49
C HIS A 132 -3.64 -17.99 6.28
N LYS A 133 -3.72 -19.07 5.51
CA LYS A 133 -2.83 -19.38 4.39
C LYS A 133 -3.60 -19.45 3.06
N LYS A 134 -2.85 -19.44 1.96
CA LYS A 134 -3.39 -19.54 0.60
C LYS A 134 -4.21 -20.83 0.38
N ASN A 135 -3.79 -21.92 0.97
CA ASN A 135 -4.38 -23.26 0.77
C ASN A 135 -5.33 -23.67 1.91
N ASP A 136 -5.65 -22.76 2.80
CA ASP A 136 -6.65 -23.06 3.83
C ASP A 136 -8.02 -23.32 3.18
N PRO A 137 -8.89 -24.10 3.84
CA PRO A 137 -10.24 -24.32 3.36
C PRO A 137 -10.94 -23.00 3.05
N LYS A 138 -11.81 -23.03 2.06
CA LYS A 138 -12.64 -21.87 1.73
C LYS A 138 -13.31 -21.35 3.01
N PRO A 139 -13.15 -20.07 3.35
CA PRO A 139 -13.77 -19.51 4.54
C PRO A 139 -15.29 -19.56 4.40
N THR A 140 -15.97 -19.94 5.47
CA THR A 140 -17.43 -19.90 5.54
C THR A 140 -17.80 -18.81 6.53
N PHE A 141 -18.18 -17.64 6.01
CA PHE A 141 -18.63 -16.53 6.83
C PHE A 141 -20.16 -16.52 6.86
N ALA A 142 -20.73 -16.34 8.05
CA ALA A 142 -22.16 -16.11 8.17
C ALA A 142 -22.53 -14.65 7.84
N ASP A 143 -21.64 -13.72 8.18
CA ASP A 143 -21.84 -12.28 8.00
C ASP A 143 -20.47 -11.55 8.09
N ILE A 144 -20.47 -10.25 7.76
CA ILE A 144 -19.32 -9.38 7.95
C ILE A 144 -19.31 -8.76 9.36
N PRO A 145 -18.11 -8.41 9.91
CA PRO A 145 -17.99 -7.79 11.23
C PRO A 145 -18.75 -6.46 11.33
N GLU A 146 -19.22 -6.13 12.52
CA GLU A 146 -19.92 -4.87 12.76
C GLU A 146 -19.05 -3.64 12.49
N SER A 147 -17.75 -3.72 12.76
CA SER A 147 -16.80 -2.67 12.37
C SER A 147 -16.80 -2.41 10.88
N LEU A 148 -16.84 -3.46 10.05
CA LEU A 148 -16.89 -3.33 8.60
C LEU A 148 -18.25 -2.79 8.11
N LYS A 149 -19.36 -3.22 8.72
CA LYS A 149 -20.68 -2.63 8.44
C LYS A 149 -20.70 -1.13 8.75
N THR A 150 -20.12 -0.74 9.88
CA THR A 150 -20.00 0.66 10.29
C THR A 150 -19.14 1.45 9.30
N ALA A 151 -18.02 0.90 8.84
CA ALA A 151 -17.17 1.54 7.85
C ALA A 151 -17.90 1.74 6.49
N ILE A 152 -18.67 0.75 6.04
CA ILE A 152 -19.49 0.86 4.81
C ILE A 152 -20.54 1.95 4.96
N LYS A 153 -21.27 2.00 6.10
CA LYS A 153 -22.26 3.05 6.37
C LYS A 153 -21.60 4.43 6.38
N SER A 154 -20.46 4.57 7.04
CA SER A 154 -19.68 5.81 7.08
C SER A 154 -19.26 6.28 5.69
N PHE A 155 -18.86 5.36 4.82
CA PHE A 155 -18.55 5.67 3.43
C PHE A 155 -19.78 6.16 2.65
N ILE A 156 -20.92 5.49 2.78
CA ILE A 156 -22.18 5.90 2.14
C ILE A 156 -22.58 7.31 2.61
N LEU A 157 -22.52 7.57 3.92
CA LEU A 157 -22.80 8.89 4.49
C LEU A 157 -21.83 9.97 3.95
N THR A 158 -20.55 9.65 3.87
CA THR A 158 -19.55 10.55 3.27
C THR A 158 -19.88 10.89 1.82
N CYS A 159 -20.31 9.91 1.03
CA CYS A 159 -20.77 10.14 -0.35
C CYS A 159 -21.97 11.08 -0.37
N ALA A 160 -22.97 10.86 0.49
CA ALA A 160 -24.17 11.71 0.58
C ALA A 160 -23.82 13.16 0.98
N ILE A 161 -22.94 13.34 1.96
CA ILE A 161 -22.48 14.67 2.39
C ILE A 161 -21.74 15.38 1.25
N ARG A 162 -20.93 14.67 0.48
CA ARG A 162 -20.21 15.25 -0.67
C ARG A 162 -21.17 15.66 -1.78
N LEU A 163 -22.20 14.87 -2.08
CA LEU A 163 -23.26 15.23 -3.00
C LEU A 163 -23.99 16.49 -2.53
N ALA A 164 -24.40 16.55 -1.25
CA ALA A 164 -25.04 17.72 -0.67
C ALA A 164 -24.16 18.99 -0.70
N ARG A 165 -22.85 18.84 -0.79
CA ARG A 165 -21.90 19.95 -0.97
C ARG A 165 -21.62 20.32 -2.43
N GLY A 166 -22.35 19.76 -3.39
CA GLY A 166 -22.17 20.02 -4.82
C GLY A 166 -20.88 19.43 -5.40
N GLN A 167 -20.42 18.30 -4.84
CA GLN A 167 -19.19 17.63 -5.27
C GLN A 167 -19.46 16.37 -6.11
N GLU A 168 -20.53 16.38 -6.92
CA GLU A 168 -20.96 15.21 -7.71
C GLU A 168 -19.87 14.71 -8.66
N ASN A 169 -19.06 15.62 -9.19
CA ASN A 169 -17.99 15.29 -10.15
C ASN A 169 -16.66 14.89 -9.48
N LYS A 170 -16.63 14.71 -8.16
CA LYS A 170 -15.43 14.27 -7.45
C LYS A 170 -15.52 12.79 -7.13
N HIS A 171 -14.48 12.06 -7.50
CA HIS A 171 -14.38 10.64 -7.14
C HIS A 171 -14.38 10.43 -5.64
N ASN A 172 -15.05 9.36 -5.22
CA ASN A 172 -15.05 8.87 -3.87
C ASN A 172 -14.85 7.35 -3.91
N SER A 173 -13.91 6.83 -3.16
CA SER A 173 -13.59 5.40 -3.19
C SER A 173 -13.27 4.89 -1.79
N MET A 174 -13.63 3.63 -1.54
CA MET A 174 -13.30 2.90 -0.34
C MET A 174 -12.51 1.65 -0.72
N LEU A 175 -11.36 1.44 -0.09
CA LEU A 175 -10.58 0.22 -0.22
C LEU A 175 -10.82 -0.67 0.99
N ILE A 176 -11.26 -1.92 0.74
CA ILE A 176 -11.38 -2.96 1.75
C ILE A 176 -10.28 -3.98 1.49
N HIS A 177 -9.24 -3.97 2.33
CA HIS A 177 -8.10 -4.86 2.23
C HIS A 177 -7.94 -5.67 3.51
N VAL A 178 -8.32 -6.94 3.49
CA VAL A 178 -8.37 -7.81 4.68
C VAL A 178 -7.46 -9.04 4.56
N SER A 179 -7.02 -9.38 3.36
CA SER A 179 -6.15 -10.53 3.11
C SER A 179 -5.36 -10.35 1.83
N ARG A 180 -4.14 -10.91 1.78
CA ARG A 180 -3.34 -11.00 0.55
C ARG A 180 -3.75 -12.15 -0.37
N TYR A 181 -4.64 -13.04 0.06
CA TYR A 181 -5.02 -14.24 -0.68
C TYR A 181 -6.32 -14.03 -1.44
N GLN A 182 -6.29 -14.27 -2.75
CA GLN A 182 -7.40 -14.04 -3.67
C GLN A 182 -8.69 -14.80 -3.28
N LEU A 183 -8.56 -16.02 -2.78
CA LEU A 183 -9.71 -16.81 -2.34
C LEU A 183 -10.51 -16.07 -1.26
N TRP A 184 -9.81 -15.57 -0.25
CA TRP A 184 -10.40 -14.82 0.85
C TRP A 184 -10.97 -13.48 0.39
N GLN A 185 -10.24 -12.77 -0.49
CA GLN A 185 -10.72 -11.50 -1.06
C GLN A 185 -12.03 -11.67 -1.83
N ASN A 186 -12.17 -12.76 -2.61
CA ASN A 186 -13.38 -13.03 -3.38
C ASN A 186 -14.59 -13.28 -2.49
N GLU A 187 -14.45 -14.08 -1.42
CA GLU A 187 -15.53 -14.34 -0.48
C GLU A 187 -15.99 -13.05 0.22
N ILE A 188 -15.02 -12.26 0.68
CA ILE A 188 -15.31 -10.98 1.34
C ILE A 188 -15.98 -10.00 0.39
N LYS A 189 -15.53 -9.94 -0.86
CA LYS A 189 -16.15 -9.13 -1.90
C LYS A 189 -17.63 -9.46 -2.09
N GLU A 190 -17.98 -10.75 -2.13
CA GLU A 190 -19.39 -11.17 -2.28
C GLU A 190 -20.23 -10.76 -1.07
N LEU A 191 -19.74 -10.94 0.15
CA LEU A 191 -20.43 -10.52 1.37
C LEU A 191 -20.60 -9.00 1.44
N VAL A 192 -19.56 -8.24 1.11
CA VAL A 192 -19.63 -6.77 1.06
C VAL A 192 -20.63 -6.31 0.00
N ALA A 193 -20.64 -6.95 -1.18
CA ALA A 193 -21.61 -6.64 -2.23
C ALA A 193 -23.06 -6.90 -1.79
N GLN A 194 -23.30 -8.01 -1.09
CA GLN A 194 -24.61 -8.33 -0.51
C GLN A 194 -25.02 -7.27 0.52
N GLN A 195 -24.14 -6.92 1.44
CA GLN A 195 -24.41 -5.92 2.47
C GLN A 195 -24.66 -4.53 1.87
N PHE A 196 -23.90 -4.16 0.84
CA PHE A 196 -24.11 -2.91 0.13
C PHE A 196 -25.46 -2.89 -0.60
N SER A 197 -25.85 -3.99 -1.26
CA SER A 197 -27.14 -4.13 -1.90
C SER A 197 -28.31 -4.04 -0.90
N TYR A 198 -28.15 -4.64 0.26
CA TYR A 198 -29.09 -4.52 1.36
C TYR A 198 -29.29 -3.04 1.76
N TYR A 199 -28.21 -2.31 2.04
CA TYR A 199 -28.31 -0.90 2.40
C TYR A 199 -28.92 -0.04 1.28
N LYS A 200 -28.61 -0.35 0.03
CA LYS A 200 -29.22 0.33 -1.11
C LYS A 200 -30.73 0.14 -1.14
N GLN A 201 -31.22 -1.09 -0.94
CA GLN A 201 -32.65 -1.40 -0.90
C GLN A 201 -33.37 -0.70 0.26
N GLU A 202 -32.77 -0.69 1.45
CA GLU A 202 -33.31 0.01 2.62
C GLU A 202 -33.43 1.52 2.38
N ILE A 203 -32.42 2.13 1.76
CA ILE A 203 -32.45 3.56 1.40
C ILE A 203 -33.50 3.84 0.34
N GLU A 204 -33.62 3.01 -0.69
CA GLU A 204 -34.61 3.15 -1.78
C GLU A 204 -36.04 2.92 -1.28
N ALA A 205 -36.23 2.02 -0.30
CA ALA A 205 -37.51 1.80 0.36
C ALA A 205 -37.92 2.95 1.29
N ASN A 206 -37.03 3.93 1.51
CA ASN A 206 -37.27 5.05 2.42
C ASN A 206 -37.52 4.61 3.86
N ASP A 207 -36.86 3.53 4.29
CA ASP A 207 -37.02 2.97 5.64
C ASP A 207 -36.40 3.92 6.69
N PRO A 208 -37.20 4.46 7.62
CA PRO A 208 -36.73 5.39 8.64
C PRO A 208 -35.71 4.77 9.60
N SER A 209 -35.57 3.45 9.67
CA SER A 209 -34.57 2.77 10.49
C SER A 209 -33.14 2.98 9.99
N VAL A 210 -32.95 3.19 8.70
CA VAL A 210 -31.64 3.41 8.10
C VAL A 210 -31.05 4.78 8.44
N PRO A 211 -31.79 5.90 8.35
CA PRO A 211 -31.31 7.20 8.81
C PRO A 211 -30.93 7.22 10.30
N VAL A 212 -31.70 6.56 11.16
CA VAL A 212 -31.43 6.49 12.60
C VAL A 212 -30.07 5.82 12.89
N SER A 213 -29.69 4.81 12.12
CA SER A 213 -28.40 4.15 12.30
C SER A 213 -27.20 5.05 11.95
N TYR A 214 -27.40 6.12 11.22
CA TYR A 214 -26.35 7.11 10.89
C TYR A 214 -26.21 8.22 11.94
N THR A 215 -27.24 8.48 12.75
CA THR A 215 -27.19 9.51 13.79
C THR A 215 -26.25 9.14 14.95
N HIS A 216 -25.88 7.86 15.08
CA HIS A 216 -24.90 7.38 16.04
C HIS A 216 -23.44 7.43 15.52
N LEU A 217 -23.24 7.72 14.25
CA LEU A 217 -21.93 8.06 13.72
C LEU A 217 -21.63 9.52 14.07
N THR A 218 -21.11 9.75 15.26
CA THR A 218 -20.54 11.05 15.62
C THR A 218 -19.34 11.31 14.73
N LEU A 219 -19.56 12.04 13.63
CA LEU A 219 -18.45 12.67 12.92
C LEU A 219 -17.78 13.62 13.91
N PRO A 220 -16.43 13.57 14.03
CA PRO A 220 -15.73 14.55 14.84
C PRO A 220 -16.05 15.95 14.30
N THR A 221 -16.85 16.70 15.06
CA THR A 221 -17.29 18.05 14.71
C THR A 221 -16.24 19.09 15.14
N LYS A 222 -14.95 18.84 14.94
CA LYS A 222 -14.00 19.95 14.96
C LYS A 222 -14.14 20.70 13.64
N ARG A 223 -14.68 21.90 13.72
CA ARG A 223 -14.65 22.88 12.63
C ARG A 223 -13.19 23.18 12.32
N ILE A 224 -12.82 22.99 11.06
CA ILE A 224 -11.61 23.57 10.47
C ILE A 224 -11.88 25.06 10.26
#